data_0f07f678eebbea027d48e11e07d98487
#
_entry.id   0f07f678eebbea027d48e11e07d98487
#
_cell.length_a   1.000
_cell.length_b   1.000
_cell.length_c   1.000
_cell.angle_alpha   90.00
_cell.angle_beta   90.00
_cell.angle_gamma   90.00
#
_symmetry.space_group_name_H-M   'P 1'
#
loop_
_entity.id
_entity.type
_entity.pdbx_description
1 polymer ?
#
loop_
_entity_poly.entity_id
_entity_poly.type
_entity_poly.pdbx_seq_one_letter_code
_entity_poly.pdbx_strand_id
1 'polypeptide(L)'
;FDGTEAGIEESFIASFTAHLALRARSELEFSIFGDQTPVIGELFRMPTLAPYPDIRRELGTLPGVGSVTSLVSGLALLEYGSYRAPAPLFGVEPDTYLHTMPGITLLSGRFLQRGERGVVLPEARLKRIEAEMKQPLPLGALIQFSVADGISFRIRSAPLLGVIRYPLRNETLDSIVLVDPTTLRELYNYLISSGPGGKAQSLATSSSGATSAPNPSPSGFSVDSLFENPEPDKESSSQGVDRTVVEKEIAEALKAPRPAVDEGAWNFILVRVKDGASVAQVHRGLERLLKEKQWEAEVLTWRQTAGTSALFLYWMRMIFNIGFLVVATASLIILMDSFIMSVLERVPEIGTLRALGAPPSVIRRLFLLETTLLAAGAGLLGVGLGVGVSLFLKAHPFRLENPFLIQLFGGAGLIPRISFPRTVLSWAVAVGMGLLGWIYPVRVALRVEPRQAMERRL
;
A
#
# COMPACT_ATOMS: atom_id res chain seq x y z
N PHE A 1 7.33 17.02 -2.24
CA PHE A 1 7.01 15.70 -1.66
C PHE A 1 5.50 15.41 -1.68
N ASP A 2 4.64 16.35 -1.32
CA ASP A 2 3.19 16.18 -1.31
C ASP A 2 2.58 15.83 -2.68
N GLY A 3 3.14 16.33 -3.77
CA GLY A 3 2.77 15.94 -5.13
C GLY A 3 3.11 14.47 -5.42
N THR A 4 4.22 14.01 -4.88
CA THR A 4 4.69 12.63 -4.94
C THR A 4 3.82 11.70 -4.11
N GLU A 5 3.51 12.09 -2.86
CA GLU A 5 2.61 11.32 -1.98
C GLU A 5 1.22 11.14 -2.62
N ALA A 6 0.62 12.24 -3.11
CA ALA A 6 -0.66 12.18 -3.79
C ALA A 6 -0.62 11.33 -5.08
N GLY A 7 0.47 11.37 -5.84
CA GLY A 7 0.65 10.53 -7.03
C GLY A 7 0.76 9.05 -6.70
N ILE A 8 1.47 8.70 -5.63
CA ILE A 8 1.59 7.31 -5.17
C ILE A 8 0.27 6.82 -4.58
N GLU A 9 -0.39 7.65 -3.74
CA GLU A 9 -1.71 7.35 -3.20
C GLU A 9 -2.72 7.07 -4.32
N GLU A 10 -2.80 7.97 -5.31
CA GLU A 10 -3.67 7.81 -6.47
C GLU A 10 -3.32 6.54 -7.26
N SER A 11 -2.03 6.25 -7.43
CA SER A 11 -1.58 5.03 -8.10
C SER A 11 -1.97 3.77 -7.34
N PHE A 12 -1.83 3.73 -6.01
CA PHE A 12 -2.22 2.59 -5.19
C PHE A 12 -3.73 2.37 -5.22
N ILE A 13 -4.50 3.45 -5.04
CA ILE A 13 -5.95 3.43 -5.12
C ILE A 13 -6.45 2.95 -6.49
N ALA A 14 -5.80 3.40 -7.56
CA ALA A 14 -6.18 3.05 -8.93
C ALA A 14 -5.70 1.66 -9.38
N SER A 15 -4.76 1.03 -8.64
CA SER A 15 -4.11 -0.20 -9.10
C SER A 15 -4.46 -1.45 -8.29
N PHE A 16 -4.64 -1.35 -6.95
CA PHE A 16 -4.84 -2.55 -6.15
C PHE A 16 -5.53 -2.40 -4.79
N THR A 17 -5.59 -1.21 -4.18
CA THR A 17 -6.21 -1.03 -2.85
C THR A 17 -7.62 -0.50 -2.89
N ALA A 18 -8.01 0.25 -3.96
CA ALA A 18 -9.12 1.19 -3.97
C ALA A 18 -9.03 2.23 -2.83
N HIS A 19 -10.08 2.99 -2.56
CA HIS A 19 -10.09 3.99 -1.49
C HIS A 19 -10.26 3.35 -0.10
N LEU A 20 -11.12 2.32 -0.03
CA LEU A 20 -11.45 1.58 1.18
C LEU A 20 -11.49 0.09 0.87
N ALA A 21 -11.24 -0.72 1.87
CA ALA A 21 -11.40 -2.16 1.79
C ALA A 21 -12.18 -2.66 3.02
N LEU A 22 -12.91 -3.74 2.84
CA LEU A 22 -13.50 -4.50 3.93
C LEU A 22 -12.78 -5.83 4.05
N ARG A 23 -12.47 -6.24 5.28
CA ARG A 23 -11.98 -7.57 5.61
C ARG A 23 -12.72 -8.14 6.81
N ALA A 24 -12.62 -9.43 7.03
CA ALA A 24 -13.11 -10.04 8.27
C ALA A 24 -12.30 -9.49 9.46
N ARG A 25 -12.99 -9.24 10.58
CA ARG A 25 -12.32 -8.84 11.82
C ARG A 25 -11.44 -9.97 12.33
N SER A 26 -10.21 -9.66 12.67
CA SER A 26 -9.22 -10.61 13.16
C SER A 26 -8.39 -9.97 14.27
N GLU A 27 -7.91 -10.78 15.21
CA GLU A 27 -6.93 -10.32 16.21
C GLU A 27 -5.55 -10.05 15.59
N LEU A 28 -5.25 -10.71 14.45
CA LEU A 28 -4.02 -10.50 13.71
C LEU A 28 -4.22 -9.39 12.66
N GLU A 29 -3.31 -8.43 12.66
CA GLU A 29 -3.29 -7.40 11.61
C GLU A 29 -2.70 -7.98 10.32
N PHE A 30 -3.50 -8.02 9.26
CA PHE A 30 -3.06 -8.47 7.94
C PHE A 30 -3.50 -7.47 6.86
N SER A 31 -2.67 -7.36 5.84
CA SER A 31 -2.94 -6.57 4.64
C SER A 31 -3.37 -7.47 3.48
N ILE A 32 -3.60 -6.90 2.30
CA ILE A 32 -3.86 -7.71 1.09
C ILE A 32 -2.66 -8.59 0.69
N PHE A 33 -1.47 -8.35 1.24
CA PHE A 33 -0.27 -9.17 1.03
C PHE A 33 -0.07 -10.26 2.09
N GLY A 34 -0.93 -10.36 3.08
CA GLY A 34 -0.85 -11.31 4.18
C GLY A 34 -0.54 -10.67 5.52
N ASP A 35 -0.08 -11.48 6.45
CA ASP A 35 0.31 -11.05 7.79
C ASP A 35 1.53 -10.11 7.74
N GLN A 36 1.50 -9.09 8.58
CA GLN A 36 2.61 -8.16 8.75
C GLN A 36 3.73 -8.74 9.64
N THR A 37 3.42 -9.76 10.41
CA THR A 37 4.36 -10.51 11.26
C THR A 37 4.41 -11.97 10.83
N PRO A 38 5.20 -12.34 9.80
CA PRO A 38 5.23 -13.70 9.30
C PRO A 38 5.74 -14.66 10.38
N VAL A 39 4.89 -15.60 10.78
CA VAL A 39 5.29 -16.72 11.61
C VAL A 39 5.96 -17.75 10.69
N ILE A 40 7.25 -17.99 10.92
CA ILE A 40 8.03 -18.92 10.11
C ILE A 40 7.49 -20.35 10.32
N GLY A 41 7.03 -20.97 9.24
CA GLY A 41 6.65 -22.39 9.21
C GLY A 41 5.16 -22.70 9.13
N GLU A 42 4.27 -21.72 9.26
CA GLU A 42 2.84 -21.93 9.09
C GLU A 42 2.28 -21.14 7.90
N LEU A 43 1.43 -21.79 7.11
CA LEU A 43 0.70 -21.13 6.05
C LEU A 43 -0.36 -20.20 6.66
N PHE A 44 -0.14 -18.90 6.60
CA PHE A 44 -1.15 -17.93 7.01
C PHE A 44 -2.34 -17.96 6.05
N ARG A 45 -3.49 -18.43 6.53
CA ARG A 45 -4.75 -18.38 5.81
C ARG A 45 -5.53 -17.16 6.24
N MET A 46 -5.73 -16.22 5.33
CA MET A 46 -6.50 -15.02 5.61
C MET A 46 -7.96 -15.37 5.90
N PRO A 47 -8.57 -14.78 6.93
CA PRO A 47 -9.99 -14.94 7.20
C PRO A 47 -10.85 -14.52 5.99
N THR A 48 -11.96 -15.21 5.80
CA THR A 48 -12.93 -14.91 4.74
C THR A 48 -14.10 -14.10 5.30
N LEU A 49 -14.63 -13.21 4.46
CA LEU A 49 -15.79 -12.37 4.80
C LEU A 49 -17.07 -13.21 4.85
N ALA A 50 -17.78 -13.13 5.96
CA ALA A 50 -19.09 -13.76 6.12
C ALA A 50 -20.06 -12.78 6.81
N PRO A 51 -21.33 -12.69 6.36
CA PRO A 51 -21.92 -13.27 5.15
C PRO A 51 -21.60 -12.42 3.89
N TYR A 52 -20.76 -12.93 3.02
CA TYR A 52 -20.29 -12.17 1.84
C TYR A 52 -21.41 -11.68 0.90
N PRO A 53 -22.41 -12.51 0.50
CA PRO A 53 -23.44 -12.07 -0.44
C PRO A 53 -24.25 -10.87 0.05
N ASP A 54 -24.55 -10.84 1.36
CA ASP A 54 -25.33 -9.76 1.95
C ASP A 54 -24.50 -8.47 2.05
N ILE A 55 -23.25 -8.58 2.49
CA ILE A 55 -22.31 -7.46 2.52
C ILE A 55 -22.18 -6.87 1.11
N ARG A 56 -21.95 -7.70 0.10
CA ARG A 56 -21.77 -7.28 -1.29
C ARG A 56 -23.00 -6.55 -1.85
N ARG A 57 -24.20 -7.01 -1.52
CA ARG A 57 -25.47 -6.41 -1.94
C ARG A 57 -25.65 -5.03 -1.33
N GLU A 58 -25.50 -4.91 -0.02
CA GLU A 58 -25.69 -3.64 0.70
C GLU A 58 -24.66 -2.58 0.28
N LEU A 59 -23.41 -2.98 0.02
CA LEU A 59 -22.38 -2.06 -0.47
C LEU A 59 -22.74 -1.39 -1.80
N GLY A 60 -23.44 -2.10 -2.69
CA GLY A 60 -23.88 -1.54 -3.97
C GLY A 60 -24.95 -0.45 -3.85
N THR A 61 -25.66 -0.38 -2.70
CA THR A 61 -26.72 0.61 -2.45
C THR A 61 -26.26 1.83 -1.68
N LEU A 62 -25.05 1.80 -1.10
CA LEU A 62 -24.55 2.87 -0.25
C LEU A 62 -24.23 4.14 -1.07
N PRO A 63 -24.72 5.32 -0.64
CA PRO A 63 -24.46 6.57 -1.33
C PRO A 63 -22.96 6.91 -1.27
N GLY A 64 -22.41 7.35 -2.42
CA GLY A 64 -20.98 7.68 -2.56
C GLY A 64 -20.08 6.52 -2.97
N VAL A 65 -20.57 5.28 -2.98
CA VAL A 65 -19.85 4.13 -3.53
C VAL A 65 -19.91 4.17 -5.05
N GLY A 66 -18.77 4.14 -5.71
CA GLY A 66 -18.64 4.17 -7.18
C GLY A 66 -18.62 2.78 -7.79
N SER A 67 -17.70 1.97 -7.36
CA SER A 67 -17.58 0.58 -7.78
C SER A 67 -17.03 -0.29 -6.64
N VAL A 68 -17.31 -1.57 -6.73
CA VAL A 68 -16.93 -2.56 -5.72
C VAL A 68 -16.45 -3.81 -6.43
N THR A 69 -15.33 -4.37 -5.96
CA THR A 69 -14.80 -5.64 -6.46
C THR A 69 -14.32 -6.50 -5.30
N SER A 70 -14.29 -7.79 -5.48
CA SER A 70 -13.88 -8.73 -4.46
C SER A 70 -12.54 -9.36 -4.78
N LEU A 71 -11.77 -9.67 -3.74
CA LEU A 71 -10.42 -10.17 -3.82
C LEU A 71 -10.19 -11.34 -2.87
N VAL A 72 -9.61 -12.41 -3.41
CA VAL A 72 -8.93 -13.46 -2.63
C VAL A 72 -7.44 -13.20 -2.73
N SER A 73 -6.72 -13.23 -1.62
CA SER A 73 -5.29 -12.97 -1.63
C SER A 73 -4.51 -14.13 -1.05
N GLY A 74 -3.28 -14.31 -1.54
CA GLY A 74 -2.35 -15.31 -1.05
C GLY A 74 -0.94 -15.10 -1.61
N LEU A 75 0.01 -15.83 -1.06
CA LEU A 75 1.41 -15.86 -1.50
C LEU A 75 1.74 -17.27 -1.97
N ALA A 76 2.21 -17.42 -3.20
CA ALA A 76 2.64 -18.70 -3.72
C ALA A 76 4.00 -18.61 -4.40
N LEU A 77 4.66 -19.74 -4.58
CA LEU A 77 5.80 -19.85 -5.45
C LEU A 77 5.29 -20.01 -6.89
N LEU A 78 5.62 -19.06 -7.75
CA LEU A 78 5.34 -19.12 -9.20
C LEU A 78 6.48 -19.85 -9.88
N GLU A 79 6.14 -20.84 -10.69
CA GLU A 79 7.10 -21.69 -11.40
C GLU A 79 6.75 -21.76 -12.90
N TYR A 80 7.78 -21.57 -13.73
CA TYR A 80 7.73 -21.81 -15.17
C TYR A 80 9.09 -22.25 -15.67
N GLY A 81 9.20 -23.51 -16.09
CA GLY A 81 10.50 -24.10 -16.44
C GLY A 81 11.48 -24.08 -15.27
N SER A 82 12.62 -23.45 -15.46
CA SER A 82 13.62 -23.24 -14.39
C SER A 82 13.34 -22.01 -13.51
N TYR A 83 12.49 -21.09 -13.96
CA TYR A 83 12.14 -19.89 -13.21
C TYR A 83 11.30 -20.22 -11.99
N ARG A 84 11.73 -19.77 -10.80
CA ARG A 84 11.01 -19.90 -9.54
C ARG A 84 11.12 -18.63 -8.74
N ALA A 85 9.99 -18.03 -8.41
CA ALA A 85 9.98 -16.83 -7.59
C ALA A 85 8.69 -16.72 -6.75
N PRO A 86 8.77 -16.17 -5.53
CA PRO A 86 7.58 -15.86 -4.74
C PRO A 86 6.74 -14.82 -5.47
N ALA A 87 5.44 -15.02 -5.44
CA ALA A 87 4.47 -14.14 -6.08
C ALA A 87 3.25 -13.93 -5.18
N PRO A 88 2.93 -12.69 -4.82
CA PRO A 88 1.61 -12.37 -4.32
C PRO A 88 0.59 -12.66 -5.41
N LEU A 89 -0.40 -13.50 -5.08
CA LEU A 89 -1.48 -13.88 -5.99
C LEU A 89 -2.75 -13.16 -5.56
N PHE A 90 -3.40 -12.49 -6.49
CA PHE A 90 -4.71 -11.89 -6.30
C PHE A 90 -5.72 -12.60 -7.18
N GLY A 91 -6.60 -13.40 -6.56
CA GLY A 91 -7.78 -13.96 -7.18
C GLY A 91 -8.86 -12.89 -7.26
N VAL A 92 -9.10 -12.37 -8.46
CA VAL A 92 -9.92 -11.18 -8.67
C VAL A 92 -11.27 -11.51 -9.30
N GLU A 93 -12.28 -10.72 -8.98
CA GLU A 93 -13.59 -10.80 -9.63
C GLU A 93 -13.49 -10.22 -11.06
N PRO A 94 -13.57 -11.04 -12.13
CA PRO A 94 -13.22 -10.61 -13.48
C PRO A 94 -14.05 -9.43 -14.01
N ASP A 95 -15.34 -9.42 -13.69
CA ASP A 95 -16.31 -8.47 -14.28
C ASP A 95 -16.17 -7.05 -13.70
N THR A 96 -15.66 -6.93 -12.47
CA THR A 96 -15.65 -5.67 -11.72
C THR A 96 -14.25 -5.12 -11.47
N TYR A 97 -13.23 -5.98 -11.53
CA TYR A 97 -11.88 -5.61 -11.10
C TYR A 97 -11.25 -4.47 -11.90
N LEU A 98 -11.23 -4.57 -13.24
CA LEU A 98 -10.66 -3.51 -14.09
C LEU A 98 -11.44 -2.19 -14.00
N HIS A 99 -12.75 -2.26 -13.79
CA HIS A 99 -13.58 -1.06 -13.59
C HIS A 99 -13.24 -0.38 -12.25
N THR A 100 -12.97 -1.15 -11.22
CA THR A 100 -12.60 -0.63 -9.89
C THR A 100 -11.14 -0.18 -9.84
N MET A 101 -10.27 -0.79 -10.66
CA MET A 101 -8.83 -0.51 -10.76
C MET A 101 -8.46 0.09 -12.14
N PRO A 102 -8.88 1.33 -12.46
CA PRO A 102 -8.70 1.92 -13.80
C PRO A 102 -7.24 2.25 -14.13
N GLY A 103 -6.33 2.18 -13.16
CA GLY A 103 -4.91 2.37 -13.38
C GLY A 103 -4.23 1.22 -14.13
N ILE A 104 -4.88 0.05 -14.20
CA ILE A 104 -4.33 -1.12 -14.87
C ILE A 104 -4.59 -1.05 -16.37
N THR A 105 -3.55 -1.22 -17.18
CA THR A 105 -3.64 -1.25 -18.64
C THR A 105 -3.32 -2.64 -19.16
N LEU A 106 -4.20 -3.22 -19.96
CA LEU A 106 -3.96 -4.49 -20.66
C LEU A 106 -3.05 -4.21 -21.88
N LEU A 107 -1.91 -4.89 -21.97
CA LEU A 107 -0.93 -4.72 -23.05
C LEU A 107 -1.10 -5.75 -24.16
N SER A 108 -1.33 -7.00 -23.80
CA SER A 108 -1.49 -8.10 -24.74
C SER A 108 -2.40 -9.19 -24.17
N GLY A 109 -2.99 -9.98 -25.05
CA GLY A 109 -3.93 -11.02 -24.65
C GLY A 109 -5.29 -10.46 -24.24
N ARG A 110 -5.92 -11.12 -23.27
CA ARG A 110 -7.21 -10.71 -22.71
C ARG A 110 -7.22 -10.81 -21.18
N PHE A 111 -8.16 -10.16 -20.54
CA PHE A 111 -8.38 -10.29 -19.12
C PHE A 111 -9.17 -11.57 -18.80
N LEU A 112 -9.17 -11.93 -17.51
CA LEU A 112 -9.91 -13.06 -16.97
C LEU A 112 -11.40 -12.96 -17.28
N GLN A 113 -12.03 -14.10 -17.49
CA GLN A 113 -13.48 -14.22 -17.63
C GLN A 113 -14.06 -15.07 -16.50
N ARG A 114 -15.33 -14.85 -16.20
CA ARG A 114 -16.00 -15.55 -15.13
C ARG A 114 -16.08 -17.05 -15.38
N GLY A 115 -15.62 -17.85 -14.40
CA GLY A 115 -15.63 -19.31 -14.46
C GLY A 115 -14.53 -19.90 -15.34
N GLU A 116 -13.59 -19.09 -15.83
CA GLU A 116 -12.42 -19.55 -16.57
C GLU A 116 -11.19 -19.53 -15.67
N ARG A 117 -10.32 -20.54 -15.80
CA ARG A 117 -9.00 -20.54 -15.17
C ARG A 117 -8.04 -19.72 -16.00
N GLY A 118 -7.24 -18.91 -15.34
CA GLY A 118 -6.27 -18.10 -16.06
C GLY A 118 -5.40 -17.24 -15.16
N VAL A 119 -4.33 -16.77 -15.76
CA VAL A 119 -3.33 -15.91 -15.14
C VAL A 119 -3.13 -14.67 -16.00
N VAL A 120 -2.98 -13.52 -15.34
CA VAL A 120 -2.57 -12.27 -15.98
C VAL A 120 -1.31 -11.78 -15.25
N LEU A 121 -0.22 -11.62 -16.01
CA LEU A 121 1.07 -11.22 -15.48
C LEU A 121 1.34 -9.73 -15.67
N PRO A 122 2.02 -9.08 -14.73
CA PRO A 122 2.63 -7.77 -14.99
C PRO A 122 3.76 -7.88 -16.04
N GLU A 123 3.86 -6.88 -16.90
CA GLU A 123 4.92 -6.79 -17.93
C GLU A 123 6.33 -6.97 -17.35
N ALA A 124 6.59 -6.38 -16.18
CA ALA A 124 7.90 -6.47 -15.53
C ALA A 124 8.23 -7.92 -15.13
N ARG A 125 7.24 -8.66 -14.62
CA ARG A 125 7.42 -10.08 -14.28
C ARG A 125 7.60 -10.94 -15.52
N LEU A 126 6.80 -10.70 -16.55
CA LEU A 126 6.96 -11.39 -17.85
C LEU A 126 8.40 -11.26 -18.36
N LYS A 127 8.92 -10.02 -18.42
CA LYS A 127 10.30 -9.77 -18.86
C LYS A 127 11.36 -10.48 -18.00
N ARG A 128 11.13 -10.60 -16.68
CA ARG A 128 12.04 -11.34 -15.80
C ARG A 128 12.05 -12.84 -16.14
N ILE A 129 10.87 -13.43 -16.36
CA ILE A 129 10.74 -14.84 -16.77
C ILE A 129 11.45 -15.08 -18.11
N GLU A 130 11.18 -14.23 -19.11
CA GLU A 130 11.79 -14.35 -20.45
C GLU A 130 13.30 -14.18 -20.43
N ALA A 131 13.81 -13.24 -19.61
CA ALA A 131 15.25 -13.02 -19.45
C ALA A 131 15.96 -14.23 -18.83
N GLU A 132 15.36 -14.88 -17.84
CA GLU A 132 15.91 -16.06 -17.18
C GLU A 132 15.81 -17.31 -18.07
N MET A 133 14.65 -17.49 -18.71
CA MET A 133 14.42 -18.61 -19.62
C MET A 133 15.13 -18.45 -20.98
N LYS A 134 15.56 -17.24 -21.32
CA LYS A 134 16.11 -16.89 -22.65
C LYS A 134 15.19 -17.23 -23.82
N GLN A 135 13.89 -17.29 -23.55
CA GLN A 135 12.83 -17.60 -24.50
C GLN A 135 11.60 -16.75 -24.21
N PRO A 136 10.85 -16.34 -25.25
CA PRO A 136 9.60 -15.62 -25.05
C PRO A 136 8.56 -16.54 -24.40
N LEU A 137 7.76 -15.99 -23.48
CA LEU A 137 6.65 -16.70 -22.83
C LEU A 137 5.38 -16.48 -23.65
N PRO A 138 4.87 -17.52 -24.38
CA PRO A 138 3.69 -17.37 -25.22
C PRO A 138 2.41 -17.27 -24.38
N LEU A 139 1.40 -16.57 -24.88
CA LEU A 139 0.04 -16.64 -24.33
C LEU A 139 -0.47 -18.08 -24.41
N GLY A 140 -1.18 -18.52 -23.38
CA GLY A 140 -1.62 -19.91 -23.23
C GLY A 140 -0.61 -20.82 -22.52
N ALA A 141 0.62 -20.37 -22.26
CA ALA A 141 1.60 -21.13 -21.47
C ALA A 141 1.05 -21.42 -20.06
N LEU A 142 1.21 -22.66 -19.60
CA LEU A 142 0.77 -23.07 -18.27
C LEU A 142 1.78 -22.59 -17.21
N ILE A 143 1.32 -21.73 -16.32
CA ILE A 143 2.08 -21.25 -15.19
C ILE A 143 1.64 -22.04 -13.96
N GLN A 144 2.61 -22.54 -13.20
CA GLN A 144 2.39 -23.35 -12.02
C GLN A 144 2.55 -22.51 -10.77
N PHE A 145 1.70 -22.74 -9.80
CA PHE A 145 1.73 -22.14 -8.47
C PHE A 145 1.80 -23.23 -7.42
N SER A 146 2.73 -23.10 -6.48
CA SER A 146 2.86 -24.04 -5.37
C SER A 146 2.82 -23.31 -4.03
N VAL A 147 2.15 -23.91 -3.06
CA VAL A 147 2.06 -23.45 -1.68
C VAL A 147 2.36 -24.59 -0.75
N ALA A 148 3.25 -24.37 0.21
CA ALA A 148 3.54 -25.33 1.26
C ALA A 148 2.48 -25.21 2.38
N ASP A 149 1.87 -26.30 2.78
CA ASP A 149 0.91 -26.40 3.88
C ASP A 149 1.41 -27.46 4.87
N GLY A 150 2.28 -27.06 5.78
CA GLY A 150 2.99 -27.98 6.67
C GLY A 150 3.89 -28.93 5.89
N ILE A 151 3.57 -30.23 5.90
CA ILE A 151 4.35 -31.30 5.24
C ILE A 151 3.89 -31.48 3.78
N SER A 152 2.74 -30.93 3.38
CA SER A 152 2.16 -31.13 2.04
C SER A 152 2.37 -29.90 1.15
N PHE A 153 2.47 -30.16 -0.14
CA PHE A 153 2.50 -29.12 -1.17
C PHE A 153 1.23 -29.19 -1.99
N ARG A 154 0.62 -28.02 -2.21
CA ARG A 154 -0.49 -27.90 -3.15
C ARG A 154 -0.01 -27.19 -4.39
N ILE A 155 -0.31 -27.78 -5.52
CA ILE A 155 0.11 -27.28 -6.82
C ILE A 155 -1.13 -27.07 -7.68
N ARG A 156 -1.19 -25.91 -8.35
CA ARG A 156 -2.21 -25.59 -9.35
C ARG A 156 -1.54 -24.93 -10.54
N SER A 157 -2.11 -25.15 -11.71
CA SER A 157 -1.62 -24.55 -12.95
C SER A 157 -2.76 -23.81 -13.64
N ALA A 158 -2.44 -22.68 -14.25
CA ALA A 158 -3.39 -21.92 -15.05
C ALA A 158 -2.71 -21.32 -16.29
N PRO A 159 -3.41 -21.17 -17.42
CA PRO A 159 -2.84 -20.62 -18.64
C PRO A 159 -2.66 -19.11 -18.55
N LEU A 160 -1.58 -18.60 -19.12
CA LEU A 160 -1.34 -17.16 -19.27
C LEU A 160 -2.33 -16.57 -20.30
N LEU A 161 -3.26 -15.75 -19.83
CA LEU A 161 -4.28 -15.14 -20.69
C LEU A 161 -3.93 -13.75 -21.17
N GLY A 162 -3.20 -12.99 -20.36
CA GLY A 162 -2.88 -11.62 -20.72
C GLY A 162 -1.71 -11.04 -19.92
N VAL A 163 -1.27 -9.89 -20.38
CA VAL A 163 -0.19 -9.11 -19.76
C VAL A 163 -0.70 -7.72 -19.48
N ILE A 164 -0.48 -7.26 -18.26
CA ILE A 164 -0.90 -5.92 -17.79
C ILE A 164 0.30 -5.05 -17.46
N ARG A 165 0.04 -3.75 -17.41
CA ARG A 165 0.98 -2.74 -16.91
C ARG A 165 0.30 -1.91 -15.83
N TYR A 166 0.99 -1.74 -14.72
CA TYR A 166 0.61 -0.78 -13.68
C TYR A 166 1.10 0.63 -14.05
N PRO A 167 0.39 1.70 -13.65
CA PRO A 167 0.75 3.07 -14.01
C PRO A 167 2.08 3.50 -13.38
N LEU A 168 2.38 2.97 -12.22
CA LEU A 168 3.61 3.19 -11.48
C LEU A 168 4.47 1.92 -11.49
N ARG A 169 5.72 2.04 -11.91
CA ARG A 169 6.70 0.97 -11.75
C ARG A 169 7.13 0.93 -10.28
N ASN A 170 6.66 -0.10 -9.60
CA ASN A 170 6.99 -0.37 -8.21
C ASN A 170 7.22 -1.87 -8.07
N GLU A 171 8.27 -2.27 -7.36
CA GLU A 171 8.61 -3.69 -7.18
C GLU A 171 7.45 -4.50 -6.60
N THR A 172 6.68 -3.91 -5.69
CA THR A 172 5.49 -4.54 -5.12
C THR A 172 4.41 -4.77 -6.18
N LEU A 173 4.04 -3.74 -6.96
CA LEU A 173 3.04 -3.85 -8.02
C LEU A 173 3.51 -4.79 -9.14
N ASP A 174 4.77 -4.68 -9.54
CA ASP A 174 5.39 -5.52 -10.57
C ASP A 174 5.51 -7.00 -10.13
N SER A 175 5.31 -7.30 -8.85
CA SER A 175 5.30 -8.66 -8.31
C SER A 175 3.92 -9.30 -8.26
N ILE A 176 2.83 -8.51 -8.23
CA ILE A 176 1.46 -9.02 -8.09
C ILE A 176 1.01 -9.75 -9.34
N VAL A 177 0.56 -10.98 -9.18
CA VAL A 177 -0.01 -11.81 -10.25
C VAL A 177 -1.51 -11.91 -10.06
N LEU A 178 -2.27 -11.57 -11.09
CA LEU A 178 -3.73 -11.72 -11.07
C LEU A 178 -4.11 -13.12 -11.57
N VAL A 179 -4.94 -13.80 -10.81
CA VAL A 179 -5.42 -15.14 -11.14
C VAL A 179 -6.95 -15.23 -11.02
N ASP A 180 -7.54 -16.23 -11.57
CA ASP A 180 -8.94 -16.51 -11.30
C ASP A 180 -9.13 -16.92 -9.82
N PRO A 181 -10.25 -16.55 -9.20
CA PRO A 181 -10.46 -16.80 -7.77
C PRO A 181 -10.55 -18.27 -7.41
N THR A 182 -10.97 -19.13 -8.36
CA THR A 182 -11.12 -20.57 -8.14
C THR A 182 -9.76 -21.23 -7.93
N THR A 183 -8.78 -20.92 -8.79
CA THR A 183 -7.41 -21.44 -8.66
C THR A 183 -6.81 -21.10 -7.29
N LEU A 184 -7.01 -19.86 -6.81
CA LEU A 184 -6.47 -19.46 -5.52
C LEU A 184 -7.21 -20.10 -4.34
N ARG A 185 -8.53 -20.22 -4.42
CA ARG A 185 -9.34 -20.91 -3.41
C ARG A 185 -8.96 -22.38 -3.26
N GLU A 186 -8.75 -23.07 -4.39
CA GLU A 186 -8.28 -24.46 -4.39
C GLU A 186 -6.86 -24.59 -3.81
N LEU A 187 -5.99 -23.62 -4.11
CA LEU A 187 -4.61 -23.61 -3.64
C LEU A 187 -4.55 -23.49 -2.11
N TYR A 188 -5.41 -22.63 -1.55
CA TYR A 188 -5.50 -22.38 -0.10
C TYR A 188 -6.53 -23.25 0.63
N ASN A 189 -7.28 -24.09 -0.10
CA ASN A 189 -8.38 -24.90 0.44
C ASN A 189 -9.43 -24.05 1.19
N TYR A 190 -9.81 -22.93 0.60
CA TYR A 190 -10.97 -22.20 1.09
C TYR A 190 -12.23 -22.97 0.72
N LEU A 191 -12.75 -23.76 1.68
CA LEU A 191 -13.99 -24.52 1.49
C LEU A 191 -15.17 -23.54 1.39
N ILE A 192 -15.96 -23.71 0.35
CA ILE A 192 -17.24 -23.02 0.18
C ILE A 192 -18.23 -23.70 1.10
N SER A 193 -18.66 -23.03 2.18
CA SER A 193 -19.82 -23.49 2.95
C SER A 193 -21.09 -23.08 2.20
N SER A 194 -21.48 -23.88 1.21
CA SER A 194 -22.76 -23.73 0.51
C SER A 194 -23.87 -24.38 1.32
N GLY A 195 -24.41 -23.67 2.31
CA GLY A 195 -25.59 -24.11 3.05
C GLY A 195 -26.38 -22.94 3.63
N PRO A 196 -27.71 -22.91 3.50
CA PRO A 196 -28.53 -21.89 4.15
C PRO A 196 -28.46 -22.10 5.67
N GLY A 197 -27.73 -21.26 6.39
CA GLY A 197 -27.55 -21.30 7.85
C GLY A 197 -26.18 -21.78 8.34
N GLY A 198 -25.20 -21.96 7.47
CA GLY A 198 -23.85 -22.36 7.85
C GLY A 198 -23.10 -21.24 8.55
N LYS A 199 -22.96 -21.31 9.88
CA LYS A 199 -21.91 -20.59 10.61
C LYS A 199 -20.60 -20.95 9.93
N ALA A 200 -19.83 -19.96 9.50
CA ALA A 200 -18.47 -20.12 9.00
C ALA A 200 -17.63 -20.77 10.11
N GLN A 201 -17.56 -22.08 10.13
CA GLN A 201 -16.56 -22.78 10.91
C GLN A 201 -15.23 -22.64 10.17
N SER A 202 -14.45 -21.66 10.58
CA SER A 202 -13.02 -21.77 10.40
C SER A 202 -12.61 -23.00 11.21
N LEU A 203 -12.34 -24.11 10.55
CA LEU A 203 -11.58 -25.21 11.12
C LEU A 203 -10.14 -24.73 11.31
N ALA A 204 -9.96 -23.75 12.19
CA ALA A 204 -8.73 -23.60 12.91
C ALA A 204 -8.68 -24.81 13.83
N THR A 205 -7.88 -25.77 13.47
CA THR A 205 -7.55 -26.90 14.33
C THR A 205 -6.83 -26.32 15.55
N SER A 206 -7.60 -25.97 16.56
CA SER A 206 -7.08 -25.70 17.89
C SER A 206 -6.57 -27.04 18.46
N SER A 207 -5.30 -27.29 18.28
CA SER A 207 -4.57 -28.28 19.07
C SER A 207 -4.32 -27.70 20.47
N SER A 208 -5.35 -27.67 21.30
CA SER A 208 -5.19 -27.51 22.74
C SER A 208 -6.33 -28.25 23.45
N GLY A 209 -6.05 -29.50 23.77
CA GLY A 209 -6.92 -30.36 24.53
C GLY A 209 -6.16 -31.61 24.94
N ALA A 210 -5.12 -31.42 25.76
CA ALA A 210 -4.48 -32.53 26.44
C ALA A 210 -5.46 -33.08 27.48
N THR A 211 -6.12 -34.18 27.14
CA THR A 211 -6.71 -35.06 28.13
C THR A 211 -5.88 -36.34 28.16
N SER A 212 -5.26 -36.55 29.28
CA SER A 212 -4.43 -37.70 29.66
C SER A 212 -5.17 -39.01 29.50
N ALA A 213 -4.66 -39.89 28.63
CA ALA A 213 -4.90 -41.32 28.65
C ALA A 213 -3.59 -42.05 28.32
N PRO A 214 -3.34 -43.26 28.88
CA PRO A 214 -2.02 -43.76 29.13
C PRO A 214 -1.34 -44.35 27.90
N ASN A 215 -0.03 -44.14 27.87
CA ASN A 215 0.96 -44.67 26.93
C ASN A 215 0.84 -46.19 26.68
N PRO A 216 0.83 -46.65 25.44
CA PRO A 216 1.41 -47.94 25.10
C PRO A 216 2.76 -47.73 24.42
N SER A 217 3.74 -48.43 24.94
CA SER A 217 5.14 -48.48 24.50
C SER A 217 5.31 -48.76 23.02
N PRO A 218 6.33 -48.19 22.37
CA PRO A 218 6.61 -48.44 20.96
C PRO A 218 7.38 -49.76 20.81
N SER A 219 6.71 -50.79 20.36
CA SER A 219 7.38 -52.00 19.89
C SER A 219 6.95 -52.30 18.46
N GLY A 220 7.90 -52.20 17.56
CA GLY A 220 7.91 -52.89 16.31
C GLY A 220 7.33 -52.17 15.10
N PHE A 221 7.94 -51.08 14.65
CA PHE A 221 7.81 -50.65 13.24
C PHE A 221 9.01 -51.23 12.48
N SER A 222 8.77 -52.35 11.76
CA SER A 222 9.75 -52.93 10.83
C SER A 222 9.52 -52.40 9.43
N VAL A 223 10.57 -51.90 8.82
CA VAL A 223 10.54 -51.36 7.45
C VAL A 223 10.22 -52.46 6.42
N ASP A 224 10.40 -53.73 6.77
CA ASP A 224 10.15 -54.87 5.91
C ASP A 224 8.66 -55.14 5.66
N SER A 225 7.75 -54.63 6.52
CA SER A 225 6.30 -54.77 6.29
C SER A 225 5.71 -53.87 5.17
N LEU A 226 6.51 -52.96 4.61
CA LEU A 226 6.09 -52.09 3.50
C LEU A 226 6.26 -52.74 2.13
N PHE A 227 6.91 -53.88 2.04
CA PHE A 227 7.20 -54.57 0.78
C PHE A 227 6.53 -55.96 0.62
N GLU A 228 5.66 -56.34 1.55
CA GLU A 228 4.90 -57.55 1.46
C GLU A 228 3.68 -57.34 0.55
N ASN A 229 3.68 -58.02 -0.60
CA ASN A 229 2.58 -58.01 -1.56
C ASN A 229 1.29 -58.56 -0.88
N PRO A 230 0.19 -57.82 -0.87
CA PRO A 230 -1.09 -58.40 -0.44
C PRO A 230 -1.61 -59.33 -1.55
N GLU A 231 -1.81 -60.60 -1.21
CA GLU A 231 -2.61 -61.52 -2.00
C GLU A 231 -4.04 -60.97 -2.14
N PRO A 232 -4.74 -61.30 -3.24
CA PRO A 232 -6.06 -60.75 -3.52
C PRO A 232 -7.14 -61.45 -2.70
N ASP A 233 -7.50 -60.90 -1.55
CA ASP A 233 -8.69 -61.35 -0.83
C ASP A 233 -9.93 -60.52 -1.20
N LYS A 234 -10.82 -61.31 -1.78
CA LYS A 234 -12.29 -61.23 -1.86
C LYS A 234 -13.03 -60.00 -1.36
N GLU A 235 -13.75 -59.42 -2.36
CA GLU A 235 -15.08 -58.83 -2.23
C GLU A 235 -15.39 -58.05 -0.93
N SER A 236 -14.94 -56.83 -0.90
CA SER A 236 -15.61 -55.76 -0.16
C SER A 236 -16.44 -54.98 -1.20
N SER A 237 -17.75 -55.09 -1.10
CA SER A 237 -18.74 -54.45 -1.96
C SER A 237 -18.57 -52.91 -1.89
N SER A 238 -17.78 -52.35 -2.78
CA SER A 238 -17.87 -50.96 -3.14
C SER A 238 -19.24 -50.76 -3.80
N GLN A 239 -20.16 -50.10 -3.11
CA GLN A 239 -21.34 -49.53 -3.77
C GLN A 239 -20.80 -48.66 -4.90
N GLY A 240 -20.91 -49.21 -6.13
CA GLY A 240 -20.52 -48.51 -7.33
C GLY A 240 -21.29 -47.20 -7.41
N VAL A 241 -20.60 -46.12 -7.22
CA VAL A 241 -21.13 -44.78 -7.56
C VAL A 241 -21.45 -44.88 -9.05
N ASP A 242 -22.76 -44.87 -9.37
CA ASP A 242 -23.23 -45.03 -10.74
C ASP A 242 -22.72 -43.81 -11.53
N ARG A 243 -21.74 -44.02 -12.41
CA ARG A 243 -21.12 -42.97 -13.21
C ARG A 243 -22.15 -42.18 -14.02
N THR A 244 -23.26 -42.80 -14.38
CA THR A 244 -24.34 -42.14 -15.13
C THR A 244 -25.09 -41.13 -14.27
N VAL A 245 -25.22 -41.37 -12.97
CA VAL A 245 -25.85 -40.43 -12.01
C VAL A 245 -24.92 -39.22 -11.78
N VAL A 246 -23.62 -39.48 -11.60
CA VAL A 246 -22.62 -38.42 -11.44
C VAL A 246 -22.48 -37.54 -12.67
N GLU A 247 -22.45 -38.17 -13.88
CA GLU A 247 -22.41 -37.41 -15.14
C GLU A 247 -23.69 -36.58 -15.35
N LYS A 248 -24.85 -37.10 -14.94
CA LYS A 248 -26.12 -36.35 -15.02
C LYS A 248 -26.17 -35.21 -14.04
N GLU A 249 -25.72 -35.39 -12.79
CA GLU A 249 -25.62 -34.32 -11.80
C GLU A 249 -24.61 -33.23 -12.22
N ILE A 250 -23.48 -33.65 -12.79
CA ILE A 250 -22.50 -32.69 -13.35
C ILE A 250 -23.09 -31.93 -14.54
N ALA A 251 -23.82 -32.61 -15.43
CA ALA A 251 -24.47 -31.99 -16.58
C ALA A 251 -25.60 -31.01 -16.16
N GLU A 252 -26.35 -31.34 -15.11
CA GLU A 252 -27.37 -30.45 -14.54
C GLU A 252 -26.75 -29.26 -13.80
N ALA A 253 -25.68 -29.47 -13.04
CA ALA A 253 -24.92 -28.40 -12.37
C ALA A 253 -24.30 -27.44 -13.39
N LEU A 254 -23.86 -27.92 -14.55
CA LEU A 254 -23.35 -27.08 -15.64
C LEU A 254 -24.45 -26.28 -16.37
N LYS A 255 -25.71 -26.74 -16.31
CA LYS A 255 -26.87 -26.03 -16.89
C LYS A 255 -27.56 -25.08 -15.95
N ALA A 256 -27.28 -25.14 -14.63
CA ALA A 256 -27.83 -24.21 -13.66
C ALA A 256 -27.39 -22.77 -13.99
N PRO A 257 -28.32 -21.79 -13.98
CA PRO A 257 -27.96 -20.40 -14.19
C PRO A 257 -26.94 -20.01 -13.12
N ARG A 258 -25.76 -19.57 -13.55
CA ARG A 258 -24.69 -19.13 -12.64
C ARG A 258 -25.23 -17.98 -11.81
N PRO A 259 -25.09 -18.00 -10.48
CA PRO A 259 -25.55 -16.91 -9.64
C PRO A 259 -24.90 -15.59 -10.09
N ALA A 260 -25.66 -14.49 -10.05
CA ALA A 260 -25.18 -13.18 -10.51
C ALA A 260 -23.95 -12.69 -9.71
N VAL A 261 -23.78 -13.19 -8.48
CA VAL A 261 -22.65 -12.93 -7.59
C VAL A 261 -21.94 -14.25 -7.32
N ASP A 262 -20.61 -14.27 -7.36
CA ASP A 262 -19.81 -15.42 -6.95
C ASP A 262 -19.85 -15.52 -5.42
N GLU A 263 -20.58 -16.50 -4.88
CA GLU A 263 -20.76 -16.75 -3.45
C GLU A 263 -19.56 -17.44 -2.78
N GLY A 264 -18.46 -17.62 -3.50
CA GLY A 264 -17.26 -18.25 -2.98
C GLY A 264 -16.61 -17.47 -1.83
N ALA A 265 -15.58 -18.06 -1.23
CA ALA A 265 -14.80 -17.41 -0.17
C ALA A 265 -14.03 -16.19 -0.71
N TRP A 266 -14.18 -15.05 -0.06
CA TRP A 266 -13.50 -13.80 -0.36
C TRP A 266 -12.84 -13.25 0.90
N ASN A 267 -11.59 -12.77 0.80
CA ASN A 267 -10.87 -12.19 1.93
C ASN A 267 -11.13 -10.69 2.06
N PHE A 268 -11.24 -10.00 0.92
CA PHE A 268 -11.43 -8.56 0.86
C PHE A 268 -12.53 -8.18 -0.12
N ILE A 269 -13.21 -7.07 0.20
CA ILE A 269 -14.03 -6.32 -0.74
C ILE A 269 -13.41 -4.94 -0.87
N LEU A 270 -13.00 -4.56 -2.07
CA LEU A 270 -12.39 -3.28 -2.39
C LEU A 270 -13.46 -2.30 -2.87
N VAL A 271 -13.49 -1.12 -2.28
CA VAL A 271 -14.53 -0.10 -2.53
C VAL A 271 -13.88 1.15 -3.12
N ARG A 272 -14.25 1.48 -4.34
CA ARG A 272 -13.91 2.76 -4.96
C ARG A 272 -15.01 3.77 -4.71
N VAL A 273 -14.65 4.90 -4.14
CA VAL A 273 -15.56 6.03 -3.88
C VAL A 273 -15.77 6.80 -5.17
N LYS A 274 -16.99 7.29 -5.42
CA LYS A 274 -17.31 8.15 -6.58
C LYS A 274 -16.48 9.43 -6.56
N ASP A 275 -16.10 9.90 -7.74
CA ASP A 275 -15.42 11.18 -7.87
C ASP A 275 -16.27 12.32 -7.29
N GLY A 276 -15.65 13.14 -6.44
CA GLY A 276 -16.32 14.21 -5.71
C GLY A 276 -17.04 13.83 -4.42
N ALA A 277 -17.18 12.53 -4.10
CA ALA A 277 -17.69 12.09 -2.80
C ALA A 277 -16.59 12.06 -1.75
N SER A 278 -16.95 12.35 -0.50
CA SER A 278 -16.00 12.31 0.63
C SER A 278 -15.71 10.87 1.07
N VAL A 279 -14.46 10.43 0.94
CA VAL A 279 -13.99 9.11 1.42
C VAL A 279 -14.33 8.92 2.91
N ALA A 280 -14.16 9.98 3.72
CA ALA A 280 -14.46 9.93 5.15
C ALA A 280 -15.98 9.75 5.45
N GLN A 281 -16.86 10.25 4.59
CA GLN A 281 -18.30 10.03 4.74
C GLN A 281 -18.68 8.59 4.39
N VAL A 282 -18.13 8.05 3.28
CA VAL A 282 -18.33 6.66 2.88
C VAL A 282 -17.78 5.71 3.94
N HIS A 283 -16.59 5.98 4.47
CA HIS A 283 -15.99 5.18 5.55
C HIS A 283 -16.92 5.10 6.77
N ARG A 284 -17.40 6.25 7.27
CA ARG A 284 -18.35 6.28 8.41
C ARG A 284 -19.68 5.60 8.10
N GLY A 285 -20.15 5.69 6.85
CA GLY A 285 -21.35 4.99 6.40
C GLY A 285 -21.19 3.47 6.44
N LEU A 286 -20.03 2.97 5.97
CA LEU A 286 -19.67 1.56 6.01
C LEU A 286 -19.55 1.05 7.46
N GLU A 287 -18.86 1.79 8.34
CA GLU A 287 -18.76 1.41 9.75
C GLU A 287 -20.13 1.33 10.46
N ARG A 288 -21.05 2.26 10.16
CA ARG A 288 -22.42 2.22 10.69
C ARG A 288 -23.17 0.98 10.21
N LEU A 289 -23.08 0.71 8.91
CA LEU A 289 -23.70 -0.47 8.30
C LEU A 289 -23.21 -1.77 8.94
N LEU A 290 -21.88 -1.91 9.12
CA LEU A 290 -21.30 -3.09 9.76
C LEU A 290 -21.78 -3.27 11.21
N LYS A 291 -21.86 -2.18 11.97
CA LYS A 291 -22.36 -2.18 13.34
C LYS A 291 -23.85 -2.49 13.43
N GLU A 292 -24.66 -1.89 12.56
CA GLU A 292 -26.13 -2.09 12.52
C GLU A 292 -26.49 -3.54 12.18
N LYS A 293 -25.78 -4.12 11.21
CA LYS A 293 -25.99 -5.52 10.79
C LYS A 293 -25.23 -6.53 11.66
N GLN A 294 -24.41 -6.07 12.61
CA GLN A 294 -23.58 -6.92 13.49
C GLN A 294 -22.66 -7.88 12.70
N TRP A 295 -22.16 -7.43 11.56
CA TRP A 295 -21.20 -8.23 10.77
C TRP A 295 -19.80 -8.14 11.37
N GLU A 296 -19.13 -9.29 11.48
CA GLU A 296 -17.76 -9.39 11.96
C GLU A 296 -16.75 -8.99 10.86
N ALA A 297 -16.88 -7.77 10.42
CA ALA A 297 -16.01 -7.17 9.41
C ALA A 297 -15.53 -5.79 9.88
N GLU A 298 -14.47 -5.31 9.26
CA GLU A 298 -13.92 -3.98 9.52
C GLU A 298 -13.56 -3.27 8.22
N VAL A 299 -13.59 -1.93 8.28
CA VAL A 299 -13.27 -1.07 7.14
C VAL A 299 -11.82 -0.60 7.26
N LEU A 300 -11.04 -0.82 6.23
CA LEU A 300 -9.66 -0.41 6.12
C LEU A 300 -9.54 0.79 5.17
N THR A 301 -8.64 1.68 5.50
CA THR A 301 -8.16 2.71 4.56
C THR A 301 -7.18 2.08 3.57
N TRP A 302 -6.91 2.75 2.44
CA TRP A 302 -5.95 2.29 1.45
C TRP A 302 -4.56 1.98 2.04
N ARG A 303 -4.12 2.77 3.06
CA ARG A 303 -2.84 2.55 3.74
C ARG A 303 -2.80 1.25 4.52
N GLN A 304 -3.85 0.97 5.27
CA GLN A 304 -3.99 -0.29 6.02
C GLN A 304 -4.12 -1.48 5.07
N THR A 305 -4.85 -1.28 3.96
CA THR A 305 -4.99 -2.31 2.92
C THR A 305 -3.64 -2.64 2.27
N ALA A 306 -2.83 -1.62 1.94
CA ALA A 306 -1.49 -1.80 1.37
C ALA A 306 -0.45 -2.33 2.39
N GLY A 307 -0.70 -2.22 3.69
CA GLY A 307 0.17 -2.73 4.75
C GLY A 307 1.59 -2.17 4.68
N THR A 308 2.58 -3.06 4.73
CA THR A 308 4.01 -2.70 4.72
C THR A 308 4.43 -1.90 3.49
N SER A 309 3.75 -2.08 2.36
CA SER A 309 4.01 -1.28 1.15
C SER A 309 3.71 0.21 1.34
N ALA A 310 2.75 0.57 2.20
CA ALA A 310 2.47 1.95 2.57
C ALA A 310 3.47 2.49 3.61
N LEU A 311 4.06 1.63 4.45
CA LEU A 311 5.06 2.04 5.44
C LEU A 311 6.30 2.64 4.78
N PHE A 312 6.70 2.14 3.61
CA PHE A 312 7.79 2.71 2.84
C PHE A 312 7.58 4.21 2.57
N LEU A 313 6.36 4.62 2.21
CA LEU A 313 6.02 6.02 2.00
C LEU A 313 6.14 6.85 3.28
N TYR A 314 5.72 6.29 4.40
CA TYR A 314 5.85 6.95 5.71
C TYR A 314 7.33 7.18 6.07
N TRP A 315 8.19 6.18 5.91
CA TRP A 315 9.63 6.30 6.17
C TRP A 315 10.29 7.31 5.23
N MET A 316 9.94 7.30 3.95
CA MET A 316 10.44 8.29 2.99
C MET A 316 10.06 9.72 3.39
N ARG A 317 8.81 9.94 3.75
CA ARG A 317 8.36 11.24 4.25
C ARG A 317 9.14 11.68 5.51
N MET A 318 9.36 10.76 6.43
CA MET A 318 10.13 11.03 7.64
C MET A 318 11.57 11.43 7.32
N ILE A 319 12.23 10.71 6.42
CA ILE A 319 13.61 11.01 5.99
C ILE A 319 13.68 12.40 5.35
N PHE A 320 12.74 12.74 4.45
CA PHE A 320 12.69 14.07 3.84
C PHE A 320 12.43 15.18 4.85
N ASN A 321 11.54 14.96 5.80
CA ASN A 321 11.26 15.94 6.87
C ASN A 321 12.47 16.16 7.77
N ILE A 322 13.20 15.09 8.12
CA ILE A 322 14.44 15.18 8.89
C ILE A 322 15.51 15.94 8.08
N GLY A 323 15.68 15.59 6.78
CA GLY A 323 16.61 16.31 5.89
C GLY A 323 16.27 17.79 5.79
N PHE A 324 15.00 18.13 5.62
CA PHE A 324 14.54 19.52 5.63
C PHE A 324 14.86 20.22 6.96
N LEU A 325 14.61 19.57 8.10
CA LEU A 325 14.92 20.13 9.43
C LEU A 325 16.41 20.41 9.61
N VAL A 326 17.29 19.52 9.15
CA VAL A 326 18.74 19.69 9.19
C VAL A 326 19.16 20.91 8.36
N VAL A 327 18.67 21.01 7.12
CA VAL A 327 18.96 22.16 6.24
C VAL A 327 18.43 23.47 6.83
N ALA A 328 17.20 23.44 7.36
CA ALA A 328 16.59 24.60 8.01
C ALA A 328 17.41 25.07 9.24
N THR A 329 17.87 24.12 10.06
CA THR A 329 18.70 24.43 11.23
C THR A 329 20.05 25.01 10.82
N ALA A 330 20.72 24.43 9.83
CA ALA A 330 21.97 24.97 9.30
C ALA A 330 21.78 26.40 8.73
N SER A 331 20.70 26.61 7.97
CA SER A 331 20.35 27.94 7.45
C SER A 331 20.08 28.94 8.56
N LEU A 332 19.41 28.54 9.64
CA LEU A 332 19.17 29.41 10.78
C LEU A 332 20.46 29.82 11.48
N ILE A 333 21.44 28.93 11.62
CA ILE A 333 22.75 29.24 12.21
C ILE A 333 23.49 30.25 11.33
N ILE A 334 23.51 30.04 10.00
CA ILE A 334 24.17 30.96 9.05
C ILE A 334 23.51 32.36 9.09
N LEU A 335 22.16 32.41 9.13
CA LEU A 335 21.41 33.66 9.25
C LEU A 335 21.74 34.38 10.58
N MET A 336 21.82 33.63 11.68
CA MET A 336 22.15 34.19 12.98
C MET A 336 23.55 34.80 13.00
N ASP A 337 24.54 34.11 12.40
CA ASP A 337 25.91 34.63 12.29
C ASP A 337 25.98 35.90 11.43
N SER A 338 25.31 35.90 10.27
CA SER A 338 25.19 37.12 9.44
C SER A 338 24.55 38.31 10.16
N PHE A 339 23.50 38.03 10.95
CA PHE A 339 22.86 39.08 11.74
C PHE A 339 23.77 39.61 12.89
N ILE A 340 24.55 38.71 13.53
CA ILE A 340 25.54 39.13 14.54
C ILE A 340 26.52 40.13 13.93
N MET A 341 27.10 39.81 12.77
CA MET A 341 28.05 40.72 12.08
C MET A 341 27.40 42.04 11.70
N SER A 342 26.22 42.00 11.08
CA SER A 342 25.48 43.23 10.71
C SER A 342 25.15 44.11 11.91
N VAL A 343 24.76 43.53 13.05
CA VAL A 343 24.46 44.25 14.27
C VAL A 343 25.75 44.83 14.90
N LEU A 344 26.87 44.08 14.89
CA LEU A 344 28.16 44.58 15.42
C LEU A 344 28.69 45.78 14.63
N GLU A 345 28.53 45.79 13.31
CA GLU A 345 28.88 46.94 12.46
C GLU A 345 28.06 48.20 12.81
N ARG A 346 26.82 48.04 13.28
CA ARG A 346 25.89 49.14 13.63
C ARG A 346 25.89 49.50 15.13
N VAL A 347 26.75 48.86 15.96
CA VAL A 347 26.84 49.17 17.40
C VAL A 347 27.11 50.66 17.67
N PRO A 348 27.99 51.39 16.92
CA PRO A 348 28.18 52.83 17.14
C PRO A 348 26.92 53.65 16.88
N GLU A 349 26.13 53.29 15.85
CA GLU A 349 24.85 53.96 15.54
C GLU A 349 23.83 53.74 16.64
N ILE A 350 23.76 52.52 17.17
CA ILE A 350 22.92 52.17 18.33
C ILE A 350 23.35 52.96 19.56
N GLY A 351 24.66 53.10 19.77
CA GLY A 351 25.23 53.89 20.87
C GLY A 351 24.82 55.37 20.81
N THR A 352 24.92 55.99 19.63
CA THR A 352 24.50 57.40 19.43
C THR A 352 22.99 57.59 19.63
N LEU A 353 22.16 56.73 19.11
CA LEU A 353 20.71 56.77 19.30
C LEU A 353 20.33 56.66 20.80
N ARG A 354 21.02 55.79 21.55
CA ARG A 354 20.80 55.66 22.99
C ARG A 354 21.31 56.85 23.77
N ALA A 355 22.43 57.47 23.36
CA ALA A 355 22.93 58.72 23.98
C ALA A 355 21.99 59.89 23.74
N LEU A 356 21.26 59.95 22.64
CA LEU A 356 20.20 60.89 22.32
C LEU A 356 18.86 60.61 23.06
N GLY A 357 18.81 59.57 23.90
CA GLY A 357 17.65 59.22 24.71
C GLY A 357 16.65 58.20 24.04
N ALA A 358 16.99 57.56 22.93
CA ALA A 358 16.12 56.57 22.33
C ALA A 358 15.96 55.35 23.25
N PRO A 359 14.71 54.97 23.60
CA PRO A 359 14.48 53.80 24.44
C PRO A 359 14.82 52.48 23.68
N PRO A 360 15.25 51.42 24.38
CA PRO A 360 15.60 50.13 23.75
C PRO A 360 14.47 49.51 22.91
N SER A 361 13.21 49.86 23.22
CA SER A 361 12.04 49.39 22.46
C SER A 361 11.99 49.95 21.05
N VAL A 362 12.40 51.19 20.83
CA VAL A 362 12.44 51.83 19.52
C VAL A 362 13.51 51.17 18.66
N ILE A 363 14.71 50.96 19.21
CA ILE A 363 15.80 50.28 18.52
C ILE A 363 15.39 48.86 18.15
N ARG A 364 14.74 48.14 19.07
CA ARG A 364 14.24 46.77 18.82
C ARG A 364 13.21 46.74 17.69
N ARG A 365 12.27 47.71 17.65
CA ARG A 365 11.26 47.78 16.57
C ARG A 365 11.88 48.11 15.22
N LEU A 366 12.89 48.98 15.19
CA LEU A 366 13.60 49.33 13.96
C LEU A 366 14.26 48.10 13.35
N PHE A 367 15.05 47.35 14.12
CA PHE A 367 15.68 46.11 13.65
C PHE A 367 14.68 45.02 13.29
N LEU A 368 13.58 44.92 14.05
CA LEU A 368 12.50 43.97 13.73
C LEU A 368 11.88 44.29 12.37
N LEU A 369 11.56 45.54 12.09
CA LEU A 369 11.00 45.95 10.80
C LEU A 369 11.98 45.69 9.65
N GLU A 370 13.24 46.07 9.82
CA GLU A 370 14.29 45.85 8.83
C GLU A 370 14.45 44.34 8.52
N THR A 371 14.58 43.53 9.56
CA THR A 371 14.73 42.07 9.40
C THR A 371 13.48 41.45 8.78
N THR A 372 12.29 41.89 9.17
CA THR A 372 11.03 41.38 8.62
C THR A 372 10.91 41.69 7.12
N LEU A 373 11.25 42.94 6.73
CA LEU A 373 11.23 43.31 5.31
C LEU A 373 12.25 42.55 4.47
N LEU A 374 13.48 42.39 5.00
CA LEU A 374 14.51 41.59 4.32
C LEU A 374 14.11 40.11 4.21
N ALA A 375 13.64 39.49 5.29
CA ALA A 375 13.20 38.13 5.32
C ALA A 375 11.98 37.87 4.40
N ALA A 376 11.01 38.81 4.42
CA ALA A 376 9.84 38.74 3.55
C ALA A 376 10.21 38.85 2.06
N GLY A 377 11.09 39.80 1.71
CA GLY A 377 11.57 40.03 0.37
C GLY A 377 12.42 38.85 -0.14
N ALA A 378 13.41 38.38 0.64
CA ALA A 378 14.19 37.20 0.31
C ALA A 378 13.34 35.92 0.24
N GLY A 379 12.39 35.78 1.15
CA GLY A 379 11.43 34.68 1.14
C GLY A 379 10.55 34.66 -0.11
N LEU A 380 10.09 35.83 -0.57
CA LEU A 380 9.32 35.95 -1.82
C LEU A 380 10.17 35.58 -3.03
N LEU A 381 11.43 36.03 -3.07
CA LEU A 381 12.36 35.64 -4.15
C LEU A 381 12.63 34.13 -4.14
N GLY A 382 12.87 33.55 -2.97
CA GLY A 382 13.07 32.09 -2.84
C GLY A 382 11.87 31.28 -3.28
N VAL A 383 10.67 31.67 -2.86
CA VAL A 383 9.41 31.04 -3.29
C VAL A 383 9.18 31.23 -4.78
N GLY A 384 9.44 32.44 -5.32
CA GLY A 384 9.32 32.72 -6.75
C GLY A 384 10.25 31.84 -7.60
N LEU A 385 11.51 31.67 -7.17
CA LEU A 385 12.44 30.74 -7.81
C LEU A 385 11.98 29.29 -7.71
N GLY A 386 11.51 28.85 -6.53
CA GLY A 386 10.98 27.51 -6.34
C GLY A 386 9.76 27.21 -7.22
N VAL A 387 8.83 28.15 -7.34
CA VAL A 387 7.67 28.06 -8.23
C VAL A 387 8.14 28.04 -9.70
N GLY A 388 9.08 28.91 -10.07
CA GLY A 388 9.64 28.96 -11.43
C GLY A 388 10.30 27.64 -11.84
N VAL A 389 11.14 27.06 -11.00
CA VAL A 389 11.74 25.73 -11.21
C VAL A 389 10.65 24.65 -11.33
N SER A 390 9.63 24.69 -10.46
CA SER A 390 8.54 23.72 -10.49
C SER A 390 7.71 23.82 -11.78
N LEU A 391 7.45 25.03 -12.29
CA LEU A 391 6.78 25.24 -13.55
C LEU A 391 7.62 24.79 -14.75
N PHE A 392 8.94 25.05 -14.71
CA PHE A 392 9.88 24.57 -15.72
C PHE A 392 9.90 23.05 -15.79
N LEU A 393 9.99 22.35 -14.65
CA LEU A 393 9.94 20.89 -14.57
C LEU A 393 8.60 20.33 -15.05
N LYS A 394 7.50 21.05 -14.80
CA LYS A 394 6.18 20.67 -15.32
C LYS A 394 6.08 20.78 -16.83
N ALA A 395 6.70 21.83 -17.43
CA ALA A 395 6.73 22.04 -18.88
C ALA A 395 7.71 21.06 -19.58
N HIS A 396 8.80 20.70 -18.91
CA HIS A 396 9.83 19.78 -19.42
C HIS A 396 10.02 18.63 -18.42
N PRO A 397 9.11 17.63 -18.38
CA PRO A 397 9.18 16.56 -17.42
C PRO A 397 10.46 15.74 -17.62
N PHE A 398 11.30 15.72 -16.61
CA PHE A 398 12.49 14.88 -16.60
C PHE A 398 12.07 13.41 -16.46
N ARG A 399 12.40 12.60 -17.48
CA ARG A 399 12.08 11.17 -17.45
C ARG A 399 13.05 10.43 -16.54
N LEU A 400 12.50 9.77 -15.54
CA LEU A 400 13.24 8.93 -14.61
C LEU A 400 13.34 7.52 -15.20
N GLU A 401 14.54 6.98 -15.33
CA GLU A 401 14.78 5.61 -15.82
C GLU A 401 15.05 4.64 -14.68
N ASN A 402 15.58 5.14 -13.56
CA ASN A 402 15.89 4.32 -12.41
C ASN A 402 14.60 3.93 -11.65
N PRO A 403 14.31 2.61 -11.46
CA PRO A 403 13.13 2.14 -10.78
C PRO A 403 12.96 2.69 -9.37
N PHE A 404 14.06 2.84 -8.62
CA PHE A 404 14.06 3.42 -7.28
C PHE A 404 13.62 4.90 -7.30
N LEU A 405 14.12 5.71 -8.25
CA LEU A 405 13.70 7.10 -8.40
C LEU A 405 12.25 7.21 -8.86
N ILE A 406 11.80 6.33 -9.74
CA ILE A 406 10.39 6.26 -10.17
C ILE A 406 9.48 5.98 -8.96
N GLN A 407 9.87 5.04 -8.12
CA GLN A 407 9.15 4.74 -6.88
C GLN A 407 9.21 5.90 -5.89
N LEU A 408 10.37 6.53 -5.74
CA LEU A 408 10.60 7.66 -4.82
C LEU A 408 9.76 8.88 -5.20
N PHE A 409 9.65 9.19 -6.48
CA PHE A 409 8.95 10.38 -7.00
C PHE A 409 7.51 10.10 -7.46
N GLY A 410 7.03 8.87 -7.35
CA GLY A 410 5.64 8.53 -7.65
C GLY A 410 5.28 8.53 -9.12
N GLY A 411 6.27 8.37 -10.02
CA GLY A 411 6.02 8.32 -11.46
C GLY A 411 7.30 8.39 -12.29
N ALA A 412 7.20 8.00 -13.57
CA ALA A 412 8.31 8.07 -14.53
C ALA A 412 8.67 9.50 -14.94
N GLY A 413 7.87 10.49 -14.54
CA GLY A 413 8.12 11.91 -14.77
C GLY A 413 8.07 12.70 -13.48
N LEU A 414 9.08 13.57 -13.26
CA LEU A 414 9.07 14.49 -12.13
C LEU A 414 8.10 15.64 -12.42
N ILE A 415 6.85 15.51 -11.94
CA ILE A 415 5.79 16.51 -12.14
C ILE A 415 5.42 17.11 -10.78
N PRO A 416 6.05 18.25 -10.37
CA PRO A 416 5.72 18.87 -9.10
C PRO A 416 4.31 19.47 -9.12
N ARG A 417 3.52 19.20 -8.08
CA ARG A 417 2.20 19.82 -7.86
C ARG A 417 2.38 21.06 -6.97
N ILE A 418 2.06 22.22 -7.50
CA ILE A 418 2.10 23.49 -6.76
C ILE A 418 0.76 23.70 -6.09
N SER A 419 0.77 23.88 -4.79
CA SER A 419 -0.41 24.18 -3.97
C SER A 419 -0.26 25.56 -3.35
N PHE A 420 -1.19 26.48 -3.62
CA PHE A 420 -1.16 27.84 -3.09
C PHE A 420 -1.01 27.91 -1.56
N PRO A 421 -1.77 27.15 -0.74
CA PRO A 421 -1.64 27.23 0.72
C PRO A 421 -0.25 26.78 1.21
N ARG A 422 0.37 25.82 0.55
CA ARG A 422 1.72 25.35 0.91
C ARG A 422 2.81 26.32 0.49
N THR A 423 2.62 26.99 -0.65
CA THR A 423 3.51 28.06 -1.11
C THR A 423 3.51 29.21 -0.10
N VAL A 424 2.34 29.61 0.38
CA VAL A 424 2.21 30.63 1.44
C VAL A 424 2.84 30.15 2.75
N LEU A 425 2.63 28.90 3.13
CA LEU A 425 3.25 28.32 4.33
C LEU A 425 4.78 28.32 4.23
N SER A 426 5.35 27.97 3.07
CA SER A 426 6.80 28.00 2.86
C SER A 426 7.38 29.39 3.01
N TRP A 427 6.68 30.41 2.48
CA TRP A 427 7.05 31.81 2.69
C TRP A 427 6.96 32.20 4.16
N ALA A 428 5.88 31.85 4.85
CA ALA A 428 5.71 32.14 6.28
C ALA A 428 6.80 31.48 7.14
N VAL A 429 7.21 30.26 6.80
CA VAL A 429 8.34 29.56 7.47
C VAL A 429 9.64 30.31 7.23
N ALA A 430 9.93 30.76 6.01
CA ALA A 430 11.15 31.53 5.70
C ALA A 430 11.19 32.87 6.50
N VAL A 431 10.09 33.60 6.58
CA VAL A 431 9.98 34.81 7.40
C VAL A 431 10.14 34.49 8.88
N GLY A 432 9.51 33.39 9.34
CA GLY A 432 9.65 32.93 10.74
C GLY A 432 11.10 32.57 11.10
N MET A 433 11.85 31.96 10.22
CA MET A 433 13.27 31.65 10.40
C MET A 433 14.11 32.95 10.51
N GLY A 434 13.85 33.94 9.64
CA GLY A 434 14.50 35.24 9.74
C GLY A 434 14.22 35.92 11.08
N LEU A 435 12.98 35.89 11.56
CA LEU A 435 12.61 36.44 12.86
C LEU A 435 13.24 35.68 14.04
N LEU A 436 13.37 34.36 13.98
CA LEU A 436 14.05 33.55 14.98
C LEU A 436 15.55 33.88 15.03
N GLY A 437 16.20 34.00 13.87
CA GLY A 437 17.61 34.34 13.73
C GLY A 437 17.96 35.72 14.30
N TRP A 438 17.01 36.66 14.27
CA TRP A 438 17.17 38.01 14.79
C TRP A 438 17.18 38.11 16.34
N ILE A 439 16.47 37.24 17.04
CA ILE A 439 16.22 37.37 18.49
C ILE A 439 17.51 37.42 19.31
N TYR A 440 18.46 36.54 19.02
CA TYR A 440 19.72 36.46 19.77
C TYR A 440 20.65 37.65 19.50
N PRO A 441 20.97 38.02 18.24
CA PRO A 441 21.88 39.14 17.93
C PRO A 441 21.42 40.45 18.54
N VAL A 442 20.16 40.79 18.46
CA VAL A 442 19.63 42.04 19.01
C VAL A 442 19.64 42.07 20.54
N ARG A 443 19.40 40.95 21.21
CA ARG A 443 19.55 40.87 22.66
C ARG A 443 20.99 41.10 23.09
N VAL A 444 21.95 40.62 22.35
CA VAL A 444 23.39 40.85 22.61
C VAL A 444 23.75 42.31 22.40
N ALA A 445 23.32 42.92 21.28
CA ALA A 445 23.60 44.34 20.99
C ALA A 445 23.02 45.30 22.01
N LEU A 446 21.82 45.04 22.49
CA LEU A 446 21.16 45.91 23.51
C LEU A 446 21.78 45.77 24.90
N ARG A 447 22.64 44.81 25.18
CA ARG A 447 23.38 44.64 26.45
C ARG A 447 24.69 45.45 26.47
N VAL A 448 25.19 45.93 25.32
CA VAL A 448 26.42 46.70 25.23
C VAL A 448 26.17 48.10 25.85
N GLU A 449 27.02 48.53 26.80
CA GLU A 449 26.92 49.83 27.41
C GLU A 449 27.24 50.94 26.40
N PRO A 450 26.49 52.07 26.38
CA PRO A 450 26.71 53.16 25.42
C PRO A 450 28.13 53.71 25.42
N ARG A 451 28.79 53.71 26.57
CA ARG A 451 30.19 54.15 26.70
C ARG A 451 31.16 53.27 25.95
N GLN A 452 31.02 51.94 26.06
CA GLN A 452 31.87 50.96 25.36
C GLN A 452 31.61 50.95 23.86
N ALA A 453 30.36 51.26 23.45
CA ALA A 453 30.00 51.35 22.03
C ALA A 453 30.65 52.50 21.30
N MET A 454 30.95 53.62 21.99
CA MET A 454 31.60 54.79 21.41
C MET A 454 33.14 54.70 21.46
N GLU A 455 33.75 53.99 22.40
CA GLU A 455 35.21 53.81 22.54
C GLU A 455 35.81 52.82 21.49
N ARG A 456 35.01 52.01 20.83
CA ARG A 456 35.45 51.01 19.83
C ARG A 456 35.77 51.59 18.44
N ARG A 457 36.04 52.84 18.34
CA ARG A 457 36.48 53.56 17.10
C ARG A 457 37.99 53.76 17.05
N LEU A 458 38.81 52.77 17.43
CA LEU A 458 40.25 52.77 17.18
C LEU A 458 40.70 51.41 16.71
#